data_fc1d5a53722d7e7b7a5d70083f5a1413
#
_entry.id   fc1d5a53722d7e7b7a5d70083f5a1413
#
_cell.length_a   1.000
_cell.length_b   1.000
_cell.length_c   1.000
_cell.angle_alpha   90.00
_cell.angle_beta   90.00
_cell.angle_gamma   90.00
#
_symmetry.space_group_name_H-M   'P 1'
#
loop_
_entity.id
_entity.type
_entity.pdbx_description
1 polymer ?
#
loop_
_entity_poly.entity_id
_entity_poly.type
_entity_poly.pdbx_seq_one_letter_code
_entity_poly.pdbx_strand_id
1 'polypeptide(L)'
;MSMPASQRDSRAGFTLVELIVSFTILAVLTTMALPLARYTVRRDKEIELINALTEMRHAIDKYKDMSDQQKIAPGKLDSFGYPESLQQLVDGVKMTGQVDKKVRFLRRIPMDPMTHTRDWGVRSMQDDPDSTGGGGQNVFDVYTKSTEKARDGTPYSQW
;
A
#
# COMPACT_ATOMS: atom_id res chain seq x y z
N MET A 1 -7.04 -58.34 -55.44
CA MET A 1 -5.98 -57.93 -54.49
C MET A 1 -5.78 -56.42 -54.68
N SER A 2 -6.55 -55.59 -53.92
CA SER A 2 -6.60 -54.15 -54.12
C SER A 2 -5.62 -53.50 -53.11
N MET A 3 -4.66 -52.72 -53.60
CA MET A 3 -3.77 -51.94 -52.81
C MET A 3 -4.48 -50.71 -52.32
N PRO A 4 -4.34 -50.31 -51.01
CA PRO A 4 -4.89 -49.07 -50.54
C PRO A 4 -4.04 -47.88 -51.00
N ALA A 5 -4.71 -46.81 -51.45
CA ALA A 5 -4.09 -45.57 -51.87
C ALA A 5 -3.51 -44.85 -50.64
N SER A 6 -2.22 -44.55 -50.68
CA SER A 6 -1.51 -43.71 -49.70
C SER A 6 -2.06 -42.29 -49.72
N GLN A 7 -2.76 -41.87 -48.68
CA GLN A 7 -3.09 -40.49 -48.47
C GLN A 7 -1.79 -39.71 -48.18
N ARG A 8 -1.41 -38.85 -49.11
CA ARG A 8 -0.35 -37.85 -48.90
C ARG A 8 -0.91 -36.76 -48.02
N ASP A 9 -0.51 -36.74 -46.73
CA ASP A 9 -0.69 -35.60 -45.87
C ASP A 9 0.03 -34.39 -46.48
N SER A 10 -0.75 -33.45 -47.00
CA SER A 10 -0.25 -32.15 -47.44
C SER A 10 0.13 -31.32 -46.24
N ARG A 11 1.38 -31.39 -45.81
CA ARG A 11 1.93 -30.43 -44.83
C ARG A 11 2.00 -29.07 -45.51
N ALA A 12 0.95 -28.24 -45.29
CA ALA A 12 0.95 -26.86 -45.70
C ALA A 12 1.98 -26.11 -44.82
N GLY A 13 3.09 -25.71 -45.41
CA GLY A 13 4.08 -24.84 -44.75
C GLY A 13 3.58 -23.40 -44.75
N PHE A 14 3.84 -22.67 -43.67
CA PHE A 14 3.55 -21.25 -43.59
C PHE A 14 4.35 -20.46 -44.64
N THR A 15 3.69 -19.54 -45.31
CA THR A 15 4.37 -18.62 -46.23
C THR A 15 5.10 -17.52 -45.44
N LEU A 16 6.20 -17.00 -46.00
CA LEU A 16 6.97 -15.90 -45.37
C LEU A 16 6.09 -14.67 -45.14
N VAL A 17 5.14 -14.39 -46.03
CA VAL A 17 4.18 -13.28 -45.91
C VAL A 17 3.24 -13.50 -44.73
N GLU A 18 2.72 -14.69 -44.51
CA GLU A 18 1.84 -15.05 -43.41
C GLU A 18 2.54 -14.91 -42.07
N LEU A 19 3.83 -15.29 -41.99
CA LEU A 19 4.66 -15.08 -40.82
C LEU A 19 4.87 -13.57 -40.47
N ILE A 20 5.16 -12.74 -41.50
CA ILE A 20 5.34 -11.29 -41.31
C ILE A 20 4.04 -10.64 -40.85
N VAL A 21 2.91 -10.98 -41.47
CA VAL A 21 1.58 -10.45 -41.12
C VAL A 21 1.22 -10.86 -39.70
N SER A 22 1.37 -12.14 -39.35
CA SER A 22 1.10 -12.62 -37.99
C SER A 22 1.97 -11.94 -36.95
N PHE A 23 3.26 -11.77 -37.19
CA PHE A 23 4.17 -11.09 -36.31
C PHE A 23 3.82 -9.60 -36.15
N THR A 24 3.43 -8.93 -37.22
CA THR A 24 3.00 -7.52 -37.17
C THR A 24 1.75 -7.35 -36.32
N ILE A 25 0.75 -8.22 -36.49
CA ILE A 25 -0.46 -8.18 -35.66
C ILE A 25 -0.14 -8.43 -34.20
N LEU A 26 0.69 -9.42 -33.87
CA LEU A 26 1.13 -9.69 -32.51
C LEU A 26 1.90 -8.49 -31.88
N ALA A 27 2.78 -7.86 -32.68
CA ALA A 27 3.52 -6.69 -32.23
C ALA A 27 2.60 -5.51 -31.90
N VAL A 28 1.59 -5.24 -32.71
CA VAL A 28 0.59 -4.19 -32.47
C VAL A 28 -0.24 -4.48 -31.22
N LEU A 29 -0.72 -5.72 -31.06
CA LEU A 29 -1.50 -6.10 -29.88
C LEU A 29 -0.68 -6.01 -28.60
N THR A 30 0.59 -6.41 -28.63
CA THR A 30 1.49 -6.35 -27.48
C THR A 30 1.76 -4.91 -27.04
N THR A 31 1.87 -3.97 -27.98
CA THR A 31 2.09 -2.54 -27.65
C THR A 31 0.92 -1.93 -26.87
N MET A 32 -0.31 -2.39 -27.10
CA MET A 32 -1.49 -1.92 -26.36
C MET A 32 -1.68 -2.58 -24.99
N ALA A 33 -1.22 -3.82 -24.82
CA ALA A 33 -1.39 -4.58 -23.59
C ALA A 33 -0.52 -4.06 -22.42
N LEU A 34 0.70 -3.62 -22.70
CA LEU A 34 1.66 -3.16 -21.68
C LEU A 34 1.19 -1.96 -20.86
N PRO A 35 0.67 -0.85 -21.45
CA PRO A 35 0.22 0.30 -20.69
C PRO A 35 -0.99 -0.02 -19.79
N LEU A 36 -1.88 -0.90 -20.27
CA LEU A 36 -3.07 -1.30 -19.52
C LEU A 36 -2.68 -2.08 -18.23
N ALA A 37 -1.76 -3.02 -18.35
CA ALA A 37 -1.27 -3.80 -17.21
C ALA A 37 -0.62 -2.91 -16.13
N ARG A 38 0.20 -1.92 -16.53
CA ARG A 38 0.81 -0.97 -15.59
C ARG A 38 -0.22 -0.11 -14.88
N TYR A 39 -1.28 0.28 -15.57
CA TYR A 39 -2.37 1.06 -14.99
C TYR A 39 -3.10 0.32 -13.88
N THR A 40 -3.43 -0.96 -14.10
CA THR A 40 -4.13 -1.79 -13.12
C THR A 40 -3.29 -1.99 -11.86
N VAL A 41 -2.01 -2.36 -12.02
CA VAL A 41 -1.08 -2.55 -10.88
C VAL A 41 -0.94 -1.28 -10.04
N ARG A 42 -0.86 -0.13 -10.68
CA ARG A 42 -0.75 1.15 -9.97
C ARG A 42 -2.00 1.46 -9.16
N ARG A 43 -3.18 1.27 -9.75
CA ARG A 43 -4.46 1.47 -9.07
C ARG A 43 -4.61 0.56 -7.85
N ASP A 44 -4.22 -0.69 -7.97
CA ASP A 44 -4.27 -1.65 -6.86
C ASP A 44 -3.37 -1.20 -5.70
N LYS A 45 -2.16 -0.72 -6.00
CA LYS A 45 -1.26 -0.13 -5.00
C LYS A 45 -1.84 1.12 -4.34
N GLU A 46 -2.49 2.00 -5.11
CA GLU A 46 -3.14 3.20 -4.57
C GLU A 46 -4.27 2.84 -3.58
N ILE A 47 -5.09 1.85 -3.91
CA ILE A 47 -6.15 1.36 -3.02
C ILE A 47 -5.55 0.74 -1.75
N GLU A 48 -4.50 -0.07 -1.89
CA GLU A 48 -3.81 -0.67 -0.75
C GLU A 48 -3.18 0.39 0.16
N LEU A 49 -2.59 1.45 -0.42
CA LEU A 49 -2.04 2.59 0.32
C LEU A 49 -3.13 3.30 1.14
N ILE A 50 -4.27 3.64 0.52
CA ILE A 50 -5.39 4.29 1.20
C ILE A 50 -5.89 3.43 2.36
N ASN A 51 -6.03 2.12 2.14
CA ASN A 51 -6.47 1.19 3.18
C ASN A 51 -5.48 1.14 4.35
N ALA A 52 -4.17 1.07 4.06
CA ALA A 52 -3.14 1.05 5.09
C ALA A 52 -3.10 2.36 5.91
N LEU A 53 -3.18 3.52 5.24
CA LEU A 53 -3.27 4.82 5.91
C LEU A 53 -4.52 4.91 6.79
N THR A 54 -5.66 4.50 6.26
CA THR A 54 -6.94 4.51 6.99
C THR A 54 -6.89 3.60 8.22
N GLU A 55 -6.33 2.39 8.10
CA GLU A 55 -6.17 1.46 9.23
C GLU A 55 -5.32 2.09 10.35
N MET A 56 -4.19 2.70 9.98
CA MET A 56 -3.29 3.34 10.97
C MET A 56 -3.93 4.59 11.60
N ARG A 57 -4.56 5.46 10.82
CA ARG A 57 -5.26 6.64 11.31
C ARG A 57 -6.38 6.27 12.28
N HIS A 58 -7.19 5.28 11.95
CA HIS A 58 -8.20 4.75 12.87
C HIS A 58 -7.62 4.21 14.18
N ALA A 59 -6.46 3.56 14.12
CA ALA A 59 -5.80 3.08 15.32
C ALA A 59 -5.27 4.23 16.19
N ILE A 60 -4.73 5.29 15.58
CA ILE A 60 -4.29 6.52 16.25
C ILE A 60 -5.47 7.22 16.92
N ASP A 61 -6.57 7.41 16.19
CA ASP A 61 -7.78 8.05 16.70
C ASP A 61 -8.36 7.27 17.88
N LYS A 62 -8.45 5.96 17.78
CA LYS A 62 -8.92 5.09 18.85
C LYS A 62 -8.02 5.14 20.08
N TYR A 63 -6.71 5.24 19.88
CA TYR A 63 -5.77 5.45 21.00
C TYR A 63 -6.04 6.78 21.67
N LYS A 64 -6.18 7.86 20.88
CA LYS A 64 -6.48 9.21 21.37
C LYS A 64 -7.78 9.25 22.17
N ASP A 65 -8.86 8.66 21.65
CA ASP A 65 -10.15 8.55 22.33
C ASP A 65 -10.04 7.86 23.69
N MET A 66 -9.30 6.75 23.76
CA MET A 66 -9.10 6.02 25.02
C MET A 66 -8.22 6.78 25.99
N SER A 67 -7.26 7.55 25.49
CA SER A 67 -6.41 8.44 26.29
C SER A 67 -7.23 9.57 26.91
N ASP A 68 -8.06 10.26 26.11
CA ASP A 68 -8.92 11.36 26.57
C ASP A 68 -9.97 10.89 27.58
N GLN A 69 -10.46 9.66 27.44
CA GLN A 69 -11.35 9.01 28.39
C GLN A 69 -10.62 8.45 29.63
N GLN A 70 -9.31 8.65 29.74
CA GLN A 70 -8.48 8.13 30.84
C GLN A 70 -8.57 6.61 31.06
N LYS A 71 -8.92 5.88 30.00
CA LYS A 71 -9.05 4.41 30.02
C LYS A 71 -7.70 3.69 29.87
N ILE A 72 -6.69 4.37 29.36
CA ILE A 72 -5.32 3.88 29.25
C ILE A 72 -4.37 4.70 30.11
N ALA A 73 -3.23 4.10 30.45
CA ALA A 73 -2.23 4.82 31.25
C ALA A 73 -1.78 6.09 30.52
N PRO A 74 -1.68 7.23 31.25
CA PRO A 74 -1.29 8.49 30.65
C PRO A 74 0.10 8.35 30.01
N GLY A 75 0.23 8.87 28.78
CA GLY A 75 1.50 9.04 28.09
C GLY A 75 2.29 10.23 28.65
N LYS A 76 3.35 10.61 27.95
CA LYS A 76 4.10 11.84 28.26
C LYS A 76 3.20 13.07 28.07
N LEU A 77 3.46 14.13 28.84
CA LEU A 77 2.72 15.39 28.76
C LEU A 77 2.76 16.00 27.35
N ASP A 78 3.90 15.89 26.67
CA ASP A 78 4.12 16.43 25.32
C ASP A 78 3.47 15.59 24.21
N SER A 79 2.89 14.43 24.55
CA SER A 79 2.22 13.58 23.58
C SER A 79 0.81 14.04 23.21
N PHE A 80 0.22 14.96 23.99
CA PHE A 80 -1.15 15.45 23.83
C PHE A 80 -2.21 14.33 23.75
N GLY A 81 -1.91 13.16 24.35
CA GLY A 81 -2.77 12.00 24.33
C GLY A 81 -2.68 11.14 23.07
N TYR A 82 -1.76 11.44 22.15
CA TYR A 82 -1.41 10.63 21.01
C TYR A 82 -0.32 9.60 21.34
N PRO A 83 -0.18 8.51 20.56
CA PRO A 83 0.89 7.54 20.79
C PRO A 83 2.28 8.14 20.49
N GLU A 84 3.31 7.67 21.19
CA GLU A 84 4.69 8.12 20.97
C GLU A 84 5.31 7.51 19.69
N SER A 85 4.80 6.36 19.27
CA SER A 85 5.26 5.65 18.06
C SER A 85 4.20 4.72 17.53
N LEU A 86 4.28 4.37 16.24
CA LEU A 86 3.42 3.33 15.64
C LEU A 86 3.59 1.97 16.32
N GLN A 87 4.80 1.68 16.82
CA GLN A 87 5.08 0.42 17.50
C GLN A 87 4.27 0.29 18.79
N GLN A 88 4.02 1.39 19.50
CA GLN A 88 3.20 1.41 20.72
C GLN A 88 1.77 0.93 20.45
N LEU A 89 1.21 1.22 19.26
CA LEU A 89 -0.12 0.73 18.86
C LEU A 89 -0.17 -0.80 18.69
N VAL A 90 0.96 -1.40 18.29
CA VAL A 90 1.11 -2.86 18.12
C VAL A 90 1.39 -3.56 19.45
N ASP A 91 2.31 -3.00 20.26
CA ASP A 91 2.71 -3.58 21.55
C ASP A 91 1.58 -3.50 22.58
N GLY A 92 0.74 -2.48 22.42
CA GLY A 92 -0.39 -2.20 23.29
C GLY A 92 -0.03 -1.47 24.57
N VAL A 93 -1.02 -0.86 25.16
CA VAL A 93 -0.91 -0.01 26.36
C VAL A 93 -1.72 -0.60 27.51
N LYS A 94 -1.26 -0.41 28.74
CA LYS A 94 -1.98 -0.85 29.93
C LYS A 94 -3.25 -0.06 30.14
N MET A 95 -4.31 -0.75 30.54
CA MET A 95 -5.57 -0.08 30.91
C MET A 95 -5.45 0.50 32.32
N THR A 96 -6.07 1.66 32.52
CA THR A 96 -6.19 2.27 33.85
C THR A 96 -7.03 1.38 34.75
N GLY A 97 -6.53 1.13 35.97
CA GLY A 97 -7.23 0.30 36.96
C GLY A 97 -7.16 -1.23 36.75
N GLN A 98 -6.45 -1.70 35.72
CA GLN A 98 -6.27 -3.16 35.46
C GLN A 98 -4.78 -3.46 35.22
N VAL A 99 -4.15 -4.11 36.21
CA VAL A 99 -2.68 -4.28 36.25
C VAL A 99 -2.15 -5.15 35.10
N ASP A 100 -2.94 -6.12 34.61
CA ASP A 100 -2.47 -7.14 33.64
C ASP A 100 -3.12 -7.04 32.27
N LYS A 101 -4.04 -6.09 32.05
CA LYS A 101 -4.75 -5.97 30.78
C LYS A 101 -4.14 -4.91 29.89
N LYS A 102 -3.68 -5.33 28.72
CA LYS A 102 -3.21 -4.43 27.65
C LYS A 102 -4.23 -4.40 26.52
N VAL A 103 -4.39 -3.20 25.95
CA VAL A 103 -5.17 -2.99 24.71
C VAL A 103 -4.21 -2.73 23.56
N ARG A 104 -4.39 -3.46 22.47
CA ARG A 104 -3.68 -3.24 21.20
C ARG A 104 -4.62 -2.58 20.22
N PHE A 105 -4.10 -1.65 19.43
CA PHE A 105 -4.84 -0.86 18.46
C PHE A 105 -4.56 -1.32 17.03
N LEU A 106 -3.35 -1.84 16.81
CA LEU A 106 -2.94 -2.47 15.55
C LEU A 106 -2.47 -3.90 15.82
N ARG A 107 -2.72 -4.80 14.88
CA ARG A 107 -2.16 -6.16 14.91
C ARG A 107 -0.69 -6.16 14.49
N ARG A 108 -0.37 -5.36 13.49
CA ARG A 108 0.96 -5.15 12.92
C ARG A 108 0.96 -3.83 12.16
N ILE A 109 2.12 -3.21 11.99
CA ILE A 109 2.28 -2.06 11.10
C ILE A 109 2.14 -2.59 9.66
N PRO A 110 1.19 -2.03 8.84
CA PRO A 110 1.01 -2.42 7.45
C PRO A 110 2.30 -2.19 6.64
N MET A 111 2.45 -2.93 5.54
CA MET A 111 3.50 -2.65 4.57
C MET A 111 3.03 -1.53 3.64
N ASP A 112 3.90 -0.59 3.35
CA ASP A 112 3.65 0.45 2.36
C ASP A 112 3.79 -0.16 0.95
N PRO A 113 2.72 -0.17 0.13
CA PRO A 113 2.76 -0.77 -1.21
C PRO A 113 3.62 0.01 -2.19
N MET A 114 3.95 1.29 -1.89
CA MET A 114 4.79 2.12 -2.76
C MET A 114 6.28 1.88 -2.51
N THR A 115 6.69 1.81 -1.24
CA THR A 115 8.11 1.62 -0.86
C THR A 115 8.49 0.18 -0.57
N HIS A 116 7.49 -0.71 -0.41
CA HIS A 116 7.66 -2.11 0.03
C HIS A 116 8.38 -2.24 1.38
N THR A 117 8.22 -1.25 2.24
CA THR A 117 8.78 -1.23 3.60
C THR A 117 7.66 -1.01 4.63
N ARG A 118 7.98 -1.13 5.92
CA ARG A 118 7.10 -0.72 7.02
C ARG A 118 7.58 0.57 7.68
N ASP A 119 8.44 1.29 6.99
CA ASP A 119 9.00 2.55 7.45
C ASP A 119 8.13 3.71 6.95
N TRP A 120 7.11 4.03 7.74
CA TRP A 120 6.19 5.12 7.48
C TRP A 120 6.77 6.45 7.98
N GLY A 121 6.44 7.52 7.29
CA GLY A 121 6.63 8.86 7.80
C GLY A 121 5.56 9.14 8.87
N VAL A 122 5.93 9.90 9.90
CA VAL A 122 5.01 10.33 10.96
C VAL A 122 5.02 11.83 11.06
N ARG A 123 3.85 12.40 11.37
CA ARG A 123 3.68 13.82 11.70
C ARG A 123 3.19 13.94 13.11
N SER A 124 3.75 14.89 13.84
CA SER A 124 3.26 15.28 15.16
C SER A 124 2.13 16.27 15.02
N MET A 125 1.33 16.43 16.07
CA MET A 125 0.26 17.43 16.11
C MET A 125 0.76 18.88 15.91
N GLN A 126 2.04 19.11 16.21
CA GLN A 126 2.70 20.42 16.12
C GLN A 126 3.29 20.69 14.72
N ASP A 127 3.40 19.67 13.88
CA ASP A 127 3.99 19.79 12.54
C ASP A 127 2.98 20.39 11.55
N ASP A 128 3.50 21.04 10.53
CA ASP A 128 2.67 21.48 9.41
C ASP A 128 2.08 20.27 8.65
N PRO A 129 0.85 20.38 8.11
CA PRO A 129 0.18 19.28 7.41
C PRO A 129 0.99 18.65 6.26
N ASP A 130 1.82 19.45 5.60
CA ASP A 130 2.65 19.01 4.46
C ASP A 130 4.09 18.69 4.87
N SER A 131 4.41 18.72 6.17
CA SER A 131 5.75 18.42 6.67
C SER A 131 6.12 16.97 6.38
N THR A 132 7.35 16.78 5.87
CA THR A 132 7.96 15.46 5.67
C THR A 132 9.05 15.14 6.69
N GLY A 133 9.27 16.02 7.66
CA GLY A 133 10.26 15.89 8.73
C GLY A 133 9.59 16.12 10.08
N GLY A 134 8.90 15.10 10.60
CA GLY A 134 8.16 15.21 11.86
C GLY A 134 9.07 15.36 13.08
N GLY A 135 8.64 16.13 14.09
CA GLY A 135 9.34 16.38 15.33
C GLY A 135 9.46 15.17 16.27
N GLY A 136 8.82 14.04 15.96
CA GLY A 136 8.96 12.77 16.70
C GLY A 136 8.43 12.76 18.12
N GLN A 137 7.68 13.78 18.55
CA GLN A 137 7.15 13.89 19.91
C GLN A 137 5.91 13.04 20.13
N ASN A 138 5.10 12.88 19.08
CA ASN A 138 3.89 12.07 19.07
C ASN A 138 3.55 11.68 17.63
N VAL A 139 2.67 10.69 17.46
CA VAL A 139 2.16 10.27 16.16
C VAL A 139 0.72 10.74 16.02
N PHE A 140 0.55 11.88 15.36
CA PHE A 140 -0.75 12.44 15.02
C PHE A 140 -1.24 11.92 13.66
N ASP A 141 -0.37 11.91 12.65
CA ASP A 141 -0.68 11.42 11.31
C ASP A 141 0.47 10.59 10.74
N VAL A 142 0.16 9.82 9.70
CA VAL A 142 1.10 8.95 9.00
C VAL A 142 1.04 9.20 7.50
N TYR A 143 2.18 9.07 6.83
CA TYR A 143 2.30 9.22 5.39
C TYR A 143 3.31 8.25 4.80
N THR A 144 3.20 7.98 3.49
CA THR A 144 4.22 7.20 2.77
C THR A 144 5.46 8.04 2.51
N LYS A 145 6.65 7.46 2.65
CA LYS A 145 7.92 8.07 2.28
C LYS A 145 8.22 7.96 0.77
N SER A 146 7.27 7.51 -0.04
CA SER A 146 7.41 7.45 -1.47
C SER A 146 7.53 8.85 -2.08
N THR A 147 8.45 9.00 -3.01
CA THR A 147 8.62 10.24 -3.80
C THR A 147 7.77 10.25 -5.06
N GLU A 148 7.02 9.17 -5.31
CA GLU A 148 6.14 9.06 -6.46
C GLU A 148 4.92 9.96 -6.32
N LYS A 149 4.31 10.28 -7.48
CA LYS A 149 3.13 11.11 -7.55
C LYS A 149 1.96 10.32 -8.11
N ALA A 150 0.76 10.61 -7.64
CA ALA A 150 -0.47 10.12 -8.22
C ALA A 150 -0.67 10.67 -9.66
N ARG A 151 -1.67 10.18 -10.36
CA ARG A 151 -1.95 10.56 -11.75
C ARG A 151 -2.32 12.04 -11.90
N ASP A 152 -2.93 12.62 -10.89
CA ASP A 152 -3.29 14.06 -10.83
C ASP A 152 -2.10 14.97 -10.51
N GLY A 153 -0.92 14.41 -10.27
CA GLY A 153 0.30 15.12 -9.91
C GLY A 153 0.52 15.27 -8.40
N THR A 154 -0.45 14.87 -7.56
CA THR A 154 -0.33 14.95 -6.10
C THR A 154 0.69 13.93 -5.59
N PRO A 155 1.66 14.33 -4.76
CA PRO A 155 2.57 13.38 -4.12
C PRO A 155 1.81 12.41 -3.21
N TYR A 156 2.16 11.12 -3.22
CA TYR A 156 1.53 10.16 -2.30
C TYR A 156 1.79 10.48 -0.82
N SER A 157 2.84 11.21 -0.52
CA SER A 157 3.14 11.68 0.84
C SER A 157 2.14 12.71 1.39
N GLN A 158 1.23 13.20 0.55
CA GLN A 158 0.16 14.12 0.96
C GLN A 158 -1.23 13.45 1.07
N TRP A 159 -1.28 12.14 0.89
CA TRP A 159 -2.53 11.35 0.97
C TRP A 159 -2.97 11.04 2.41
#